data_14bed342c3eebc8141145b67c774eecb
#
_entry.id   14bed342c3eebc8141145b67c774eecb
#
_cell.length_a   1.000
_cell.length_b   1.000
_cell.length_c   1.000
_cell.angle_alpha   90.00
_cell.angle_beta   90.00
_cell.angle_gamma   90.00
#
_symmetry.space_group_name_H-M   'P 1'
#
loop_
_entity.id
_entity.type
_entity.pdbx_description
1 polymer ?
#
loop_
_entity_poly.entity_id
_entity_poly.type
_entity_poly.pdbx_seq_one_letter_code
_entity_poly.pdbx_strand_id
1 'polypeptide(L)'
;MAHQDVVPEEDPKGWKYPPYSGAIEEGKIWGRGAVDCKCMVFGSMVAANELINEGFVPEQDIYFCYGDDEENSGGSAIAEAKYLSETLGVKPVLVIDEGGGMVSKEPFKKFLVKNAGVIGVQEKGFADFKFIARSKGGHSSAPPKNTPFVRLAKFILYNEKHNIFDVKVLPILKELFKDLSKAVKPALRPLVKNAYHILPLALKVLPDSLSSQVKAFLSTTMVFTMAEGSHASNNIPDAAWVLANLRFSPQEGHDKCMKKLEKVAKKFDIEIEVLNTRDASPCTDTKSEGYKFTVDMINKTYGDTVLAPYLIAGGTDCRYMQDICSTALRFTPFLVSLEELGACHGYNERIGVDSLAQGVDFYRNVLTNFK
;
A
#
# COMPACT_ATOMS: atom_id res chain seq x y z
N MET A 1 7.83 10.55 7.76
CA MET A 1 8.45 9.21 7.80
C MET A 1 8.87 8.79 6.40
N ALA A 2 9.77 7.83 6.32
CA ALA A 2 10.19 7.16 5.07
C ALA A 2 11.05 5.95 5.43
N HIS A 3 11.38 5.08 4.46
CA HIS A 3 12.29 3.97 4.69
C HIS A 3 13.53 4.03 3.78
N GLN A 4 14.58 3.34 4.21
CA GLN A 4 15.88 3.34 3.55
C GLN A 4 16.18 2.03 2.83
N ASP A 5 15.55 0.94 3.26
CA ASP A 5 15.64 -0.36 2.60
C ASP A 5 14.92 -0.35 1.24
N VAL A 6 15.14 -1.37 0.47
CA VAL A 6 14.57 -1.51 -0.87
C VAL A 6 14.39 -2.99 -1.20
N VAL A 7 13.41 -3.32 -2.03
CA VAL A 7 13.29 -4.67 -2.58
C VAL A 7 14.49 -5.02 -3.47
N PRO A 8 14.81 -6.31 -3.66
CA PRO A 8 15.86 -6.74 -4.59
C PRO A 8 15.67 -6.20 -6.01
N GLU A 9 16.76 -5.95 -6.69
CA GLU A 9 16.80 -5.41 -8.06
C GLU A 9 16.45 -6.42 -9.14
N GLU A 10 16.28 -7.71 -8.79
CA GLU A 10 16.14 -8.82 -9.73
C GLU A 10 17.37 -9.00 -10.63
N ASP A 11 17.22 -9.35 -11.91
CA ASP A 11 18.37 -9.48 -12.83
C ASP A 11 18.90 -8.09 -13.23
N PRO A 12 20.14 -7.70 -12.83
CA PRO A 12 20.69 -6.39 -13.19
C PRO A 12 20.76 -6.13 -14.69
N LYS A 13 20.77 -7.17 -15.53
CA LYS A 13 20.77 -7.04 -17.00
C LYS A 13 19.45 -6.50 -17.56
N GLY A 14 18.38 -6.56 -16.80
CA GLY A 14 17.07 -5.97 -17.16
C GLY A 14 17.03 -4.45 -17.01
N TRP A 15 18.04 -3.83 -16.42
CA TRP A 15 18.09 -2.40 -16.15
C TRP A 15 18.81 -1.64 -17.28
N LYS A 16 18.26 -0.48 -17.64
CA LYS A 16 18.89 0.44 -18.60
C LYS A 16 20.17 1.07 -18.03
N TYR A 17 20.15 1.43 -16.77
CA TYR A 17 21.29 1.89 -15.98
C TYR A 17 21.43 0.98 -14.75
N PRO A 18 22.64 0.71 -14.25
CA PRO A 18 22.80 -0.17 -13.10
C PRO A 18 21.92 0.25 -11.92
N PRO A 19 21.22 -0.67 -11.25
CA PRO A 19 20.16 -0.36 -10.29
C PRO A 19 20.63 0.44 -9.06
N TYR A 20 21.90 0.43 -8.74
CA TYR A 20 22.50 1.16 -7.62
C TYR A 20 23.50 2.23 -8.05
N SER A 21 23.50 2.62 -9.34
CA SER A 21 24.45 3.63 -9.84
C SER A 21 24.05 5.07 -9.48
N GLY A 22 22.76 5.33 -9.24
CA GLY A 22 22.26 6.69 -9.10
C GLY A 22 22.44 7.53 -10.35
N ALA A 23 22.44 6.91 -11.53
CA ALA A 23 22.69 7.60 -12.81
C ALA A 23 21.68 8.74 -13.00
N ILE A 24 22.19 9.95 -13.32
CA ILE A 24 21.37 11.11 -13.65
C ILE A 24 21.38 11.25 -15.17
N GLU A 25 20.36 10.69 -15.80
CA GLU A 25 20.24 10.65 -17.25
C GLU A 25 18.81 10.96 -17.70
N GLU A 26 18.64 11.58 -18.85
CA GLU A 26 17.34 11.92 -19.43
C GLU A 26 16.48 12.80 -18.49
N GLY A 27 17.10 13.64 -17.66
CA GLY A 27 16.41 14.46 -16.66
C GLY A 27 15.84 13.67 -15.48
N LYS A 28 16.30 12.44 -15.24
CA LYS A 28 15.84 11.53 -14.21
C LYS A 28 16.99 10.95 -13.41
N ILE A 29 16.73 10.62 -12.17
CA ILE A 29 17.61 9.82 -11.31
C ILE A 29 17.13 8.37 -11.40
N TRP A 30 18.00 7.48 -11.86
CA TRP A 30 17.70 6.07 -12.08
C TRP A 30 18.30 5.22 -10.96
N GLY A 31 17.48 4.38 -10.36
CA GLY A 31 17.95 3.44 -9.35
C GLY A 31 16.81 2.80 -8.56
N ARG A 32 17.09 1.62 -8.00
CA ARG A 32 16.21 0.97 -7.03
C ARG A 32 16.07 1.85 -5.80
N GLY A 33 14.82 2.09 -5.35
CA GLY A 33 14.52 2.98 -4.25
C GLY A 33 14.44 4.47 -4.64
N ALA A 34 14.58 4.82 -5.93
CA ALA A 34 14.48 6.21 -6.36
C ALA A 34 13.08 6.81 -6.13
N VAL A 35 12.03 6.01 -6.22
CA VAL A 35 10.63 6.39 -5.93
C VAL A 35 10.17 5.79 -4.60
N ASP A 36 10.56 4.57 -4.32
CA ASP A 36 10.11 3.80 -3.15
C ASP A 36 11.29 3.47 -2.23
N CYS A 37 11.56 4.28 -1.15
CA CYS A 37 11.08 5.66 -1.01
C CYS A 37 12.22 6.63 -0.62
N LYS A 38 13.48 6.39 -1.08
CA LYS A 38 14.64 7.25 -0.77
C LYS A 38 14.47 8.71 -1.19
N CYS A 39 13.60 8.99 -2.19
CA CYS A 39 13.24 10.35 -2.55
C CYS A 39 12.64 11.13 -1.36
N MET A 40 11.87 10.47 -0.49
CA MET A 40 11.29 11.09 0.69
C MET A 40 12.34 11.34 1.78
N VAL A 41 13.25 10.38 2.00
CA VAL A 41 14.39 10.57 2.91
C VAL A 41 15.21 11.77 2.45
N PHE A 42 15.62 11.77 1.17
CA PHE A 42 16.41 12.86 0.59
C PHE A 42 15.68 14.20 0.65
N GLY A 43 14.44 14.25 0.17
CA GLY A 43 13.66 15.49 0.09
C GLY A 43 13.45 16.15 1.45
N SER A 44 13.09 15.36 2.47
CA SER A 44 12.86 15.88 3.81
C SER A 44 14.16 16.31 4.52
N MET A 45 15.26 15.57 4.34
CA MET A 45 16.56 15.93 4.90
C MET A 45 17.14 17.18 4.24
N VAL A 46 17.06 17.32 2.92
CA VAL A 46 17.53 18.52 2.21
C VAL A 46 16.74 19.75 2.66
N ALA A 47 15.41 19.65 2.71
CA ALA A 47 14.55 20.73 3.18
C ALA A 47 14.92 21.19 4.61
N ALA A 48 15.14 20.23 5.52
CA ALA A 48 15.53 20.56 6.89
C ALA A 48 16.92 21.21 6.94
N ASN A 49 17.90 20.68 6.20
CA ASN A 49 19.26 21.23 6.16
C ASN A 49 19.29 22.66 5.59
N GLU A 50 18.54 22.93 4.54
CA GLU A 50 18.43 24.28 3.97
C GLU A 50 17.85 25.25 5.00
N LEU A 51 16.75 24.89 5.67
CA LEU A 51 16.11 25.72 6.69
C LEU A 51 17.03 25.98 7.89
N ILE A 52 17.78 24.97 8.34
CA ILE A 52 18.79 25.14 9.41
C ILE A 52 19.87 26.16 8.98
N ASN A 53 20.38 26.04 7.75
CA ASN A 53 21.37 26.97 7.21
C ASN A 53 20.84 28.42 7.05
N GLU A 54 19.54 28.57 6.85
CA GLU A 54 18.83 29.86 6.82
C GLU A 54 18.57 30.43 8.24
N GLY A 55 18.87 29.66 9.29
CA GLY A 55 18.61 30.04 10.69
C GLY A 55 17.16 29.88 11.12
N PHE A 56 16.36 29.09 10.37
CA PHE A 56 14.97 28.82 10.73
C PHE A 56 14.88 27.95 11.99
N VAL A 57 13.99 28.32 12.91
CA VAL A 57 13.65 27.51 14.11
C VAL A 57 12.16 27.22 14.06
N PRO A 58 11.75 25.94 14.04
CA PRO A 58 10.35 25.56 14.00
C PRO A 58 9.64 25.89 15.32
N GLU A 59 8.34 26.19 15.26
CA GLU A 59 7.51 26.41 16.45
C GLU A 59 7.16 25.10 17.19
N GLN A 60 7.19 23.98 16.48
CA GLN A 60 6.90 22.62 16.99
C GLN A 60 8.11 21.72 16.80
N ASP A 61 8.24 20.70 17.66
CA ASP A 61 9.25 19.67 17.48
C ASP A 61 8.95 18.83 16.23
N ILE A 62 9.99 18.53 15.45
CA ILE A 62 9.91 17.75 14.23
C ILE A 62 10.75 16.49 14.38
N TYR A 63 10.13 15.34 14.15
CA TYR A 63 10.76 14.03 14.24
C TYR A 63 10.88 13.43 12.85
N PHE A 64 12.10 13.08 12.45
CA PHE A 64 12.38 12.33 11.23
C PHE A 64 12.55 10.87 11.60
N CYS A 65 11.64 10.03 11.17
CA CYS A 65 11.64 8.58 11.40
C CYS A 65 11.95 7.89 10.08
N TYR A 66 13.07 7.18 10.00
CA TYR A 66 13.53 6.52 8.78
C TYR A 66 13.82 5.05 9.06
N GLY A 67 12.83 4.20 8.73
CA GLY A 67 12.92 2.76 8.86
C GLY A 67 13.96 2.12 7.95
N ASP A 68 14.38 0.90 8.27
CA ASP A 68 15.36 0.12 7.51
C ASP A 68 14.87 -1.29 7.15
N ASP A 69 13.59 -1.58 7.36
CA ASP A 69 13.00 -2.91 7.17
C ASP A 69 11.52 -2.88 6.76
N GLU A 70 11.03 -1.77 6.16
CA GLU A 70 9.63 -1.59 5.72
C GLU A 70 9.24 -2.68 4.72
N GLU A 71 10.07 -2.91 3.72
CA GLU A 71 9.83 -3.86 2.62
C GLU A 71 9.70 -5.32 3.09
N ASN A 72 10.20 -5.59 4.28
CA ASN A 72 10.10 -6.89 4.95
C ASN A 72 9.05 -6.91 6.07
N SER A 73 8.25 -5.83 6.22
CA SER A 73 7.30 -5.67 7.34
C SER A 73 7.97 -5.86 8.70
N GLY A 74 9.15 -5.25 8.88
CA GLY A 74 10.00 -5.41 10.03
C GLY A 74 9.55 -4.67 11.27
N GLY A 75 10.47 -4.45 12.20
CA GLY A 75 10.19 -3.91 13.52
C GLY A 75 10.59 -2.45 13.74
N SER A 76 11.27 -1.80 12.77
CA SER A 76 11.80 -0.45 12.93
C SER A 76 10.71 0.56 13.26
N ALA A 77 9.64 0.63 12.48
CA ALA A 77 8.53 1.56 12.73
C ALA A 77 7.78 1.28 14.04
N ILE A 78 7.71 0.01 14.46
CA ILE A 78 7.15 -0.36 15.78
C ILE A 78 8.06 0.19 16.88
N ALA A 79 9.38 0.04 16.73
CA ALA A 79 10.36 0.55 17.69
C ALA A 79 10.35 2.08 17.75
N GLU A 80 10.24 2.76 16.60
CA GLU A 80 10.11 4.20 16.51
C GLU A 80 8.84 4.71 17.22
N ALA A 81 7.68 4.11 16.94
CA ALA A 81 6.42 4.48 17.60
C ALA A 81 6.49 4.31 19.12
N LYS A 82 7.10 3.22 19.59
CA LYS A 82 7.33 2.99 21.03
C LYS A 82 8.31 4.01 21.61
N TYR A 83 9.41 4.28 20.93
CA TYR A 83 10.40 5.24 21.40
C TYR A 83 9.80 6.65 21.54
N LEU A 84 9.03 7.09 20.55
CA LEU A 84 8.32 8.37 20.61
C LEU A 84 7.33 8.41 21.79
N SER A 85 6.48 7.40 21.93
CA SER A 85 5.41 7.40 22.93
C SER A 85 5.86 7.04 24.33
N GLU A 86 6.69 6.01 24.50
CA GLU A 86 7.05 5.44 25.81
C GLU A 86 8.32 6.08 26.38
N THR A 87 9.31 6.40 25.53
CA THR A 87 10.60 6.97 25.98
C THR A 87 10.57 8.49 26.00
N LEU A 88 10.09 9.11 24.91
CA LEU A 88 10.05 10.57 24.82
C LEU A 88 8.74 11.18 25.31
N GLY A 89 7.69 10.36 25.50
CA GLY A 89 6.36 10.85 25.89
C GLY A 89 5.64 11.68 24.83
N VAL A 90 6.08 11.55 23.57
CA VAL A 90 5.57 12.34 22.44
C VAL A 90 4.29 11.72 21.89
N LYS A 91 3.31 12.58 21.62
CA LYS A 91 2.10 12.25 20.86
C LYS A 91 2.07 13.11 19.61
N PRO A 92 2.49 12.58 18.46
CA PRO A 92 2.48 13.34 17.23
C PRO A 92 1.07 13.82 16.86
N VAL A 93 0.94 15.05 16.39
CA VAL A 93 -0.35 15.61 15.94
C VAL A 93 -0.58 15.41 14.46
N LEU A 94 0.51 15.22 13.70
CA LEU A 94 0.51 14.90 12.28
C LEU A 94 1.67 13.95 11.97
N VAL A 95 1.39 12.90 11.23
CA VAL A 95 2.39 12.03 10.61
C VAL A 95 2.15 12.03 9.11
N ILE A 96 3.21 12.19 8.33
CA ILE A 96 3.21 12.05 6.86
C ILE A 96 4.22 10.96 6.52
N ASP A 97 3.75 9.95 5.83
CA ASP A 97 4.53 8.81 5.35
C ASP A 97 4.27 8.61 3.85
N GLU A 98 4.90 7.63 3.24
CA GLU A 98 4.70 7.26 1.85
C GLU A 98 3.27 6.75 1.55
N GLY A 99 2.95 6.53 0.27
CA GLY A 99 1.79 5.77 -0.18
C GLY A 99 0.87 6.49 -1.15
N GLY A 100 0.26 7.61 -0.84
CA GLY A 100 -0.51 8.40 -1.81
C GLY A 100 0.37 9.03 -2.89
N GLY A 101 -0.15 9.97 -3.64
CA GLY A 101 0.66 10.66 -4.65
C GLY A 101 -0.16 11.49 -5.61
N MET A 102 0.53 12.09 -6.57
CA MET A 102 -0.07 13.00 -7.53
C MET A 102 0.30 12.64 -8.95
N VAL A 103 -0.63 12.93 -9.86
CA VAL A 103 -0.40 12.85 -11.30
C VAL A 103 -0.63 14.23 -11.94
N SER A 104 0.28 14.60 -12.84
CA SER A 104 0.10 15.80 -13.65
C SER A 104 -1.08 15.65 -14.62
N LYS A 105 -1.83 16.73 -14.80
CA LYS A 105 -2.88 16.80 -15.83
C LYS A 105 -2.33 16.70 -17.25
N GLU A 106 -1.06 17.03 -17.49
CA GLU A 106 -0.52 17.22 -18.85
C GLU A 106 -0.67 15.98 -19.75
N PRO A 107 -0.35 14.75 -19.31
CA PRO A 107 -0.61 13.55 -20.12
C PRO A 107 -2.10 13.31 -20.37
N PHE A 108 -2.96 13.86 -19.49
CA PHE A 108 -4.41 13.59 -19.48
C PHE A 108 -5.27 14.82 -19.78
N LYS A 109 -4.73 15.88 -20.38
CA LYS A 109 -5.45 17.15 -20.67
C LYS A 109 -6.70 17.00 -21.53
N LYS A 110 -6.89 15.86 -22.19
CA LYS A 110 -8.15 15.52 -22.86
C LYS A 110 -9.29 15.29 -21.85
N PHE A 111 -9.00 14.89 -20.64
CA PHE A 111 -9.95 14.52 -19.60
C PHE A 111 -9.83 15.41 -18.37
N LEU A 112 -8.60 15.70 -17.91
CA LEU A 112 -8.31 16.49 -16.74
C LEU A 112 -8.19 17.98 -17.06
N VAL A 113 -8.67 18.80 -16.13
CA VAL A 113 -8.52 20.27 -16.14
C VAL A 113 -7.59 20.75 -15.01
N LYS A 114 -7.32 19.92 -14.00
CA LYS A 114 -6.43 20.17 -12.86
C LYS A 114 -5.53 18.97 -12.64
N ASN A 115 -4.42 19.17 -11.94
CA ASN A 115 -3.67 18.07 -11.35
C ASN A 115 -4.57 17.30 -10.39
N ALA A 116 -4.34 16.02 -10.22
CA ALA A 116 -5.11 15.19 -9.32
C ALA A 116 -4.18 14.36 -8.45
N GLY A 117 -4.55 14.19 -7.19
CA GLY A 117 -3.78 13.39 -6.25
C GLY A 117 -4.67 12.71 -5.23
N VAL A 118 -4.08 11.75 -4.53
CA VAL A 118 -4.73 11.01 -3.46
C VAL A 118 -3.87 11.03 -2.20
N ILE A 119 -4.52 11.21 -1.07
CA ILE A 119 -3.90 11.13 0.26
C ILE A 119 -4.44 9.87 0.93
N GLY A 120 -3.57 8.92 1.26
CA GLY A 120 -3.94 7.71 1.98
C GLY A 120 -4.35 8.07 3.42
N VAL A 121 -5.58 7.75 3.78
CA VAL A 121 -6.15 8.01 5.12
C VAL A 121 -6.45 6.73 5.87
N GLN A 122 -6.35 5.58 5.20
CA GLN A 122 -6.59 4.26 5.76
C GLN A 122 -5.84 3.21 4.97
N GLU A 123 -5.42 2.14 5.63
CA GLU A 123 -4.85 0.94 5.00
C GLU A 123 -5.71 -0.28 5.24
N LYS A 124 -5.66 -1.22 4.31
CA LYS A 124 -6.24 -2.56 4.52
C LYS A 124 -5.45 -3.31 5.60
N GLY A 125 -6.14 -4.20 6.30
CA GLY A 125 -5.48 -5.16 7.16
C GLY A 125 -4.76 -6.24 6.36
N PHE A 126 -3.95 -7.05 7.01
CA PHE A 126 -3.28 -8.18 6.39
C PHE A 126 -3.25 -9.40 7.30
N ALA A 127 -3.07 -10.57 6.71
CA ALA A 127 -2.71 -11.78 7.44
C ALA A 127 -1.99 -12.78 6.54
N ASP A 128 -1.18 -13.61 7.19
CA ASP A 128 -0.63 -14.83 6.62
C ASP A 128 -1.28 -16.03 7.29
N PHE A 129 -2.07 -16.76 6.52
CA PHE A 129 -2.78 -17.94 6.96
C PHE A 129 -2.19 -19.20 6.32
N LYS A 130 -1.84 -20.17 7.15
CA LYS A 130 -1.37 -21.47 6.73
C LYS A 130 -2.52 -22.48 6.79
N PHE A 131 -2.83 -23.07 5.67
CA PHE A 131 -3.89 -24.07 5.51
C PHE A 131 -3.26 -25.47 5.45
N ILE A 132 -3.57 -26.33 6.41
CA ILE A 132 -2.89 -27.59 6.63
C ILE A 132 -3.87 -28.75 6.40
N ALA A 133 -3.50 -29.68 5.52
CA ALA A 133 -4.20 -30.95 5.33
C ALA A 133 -3.36 -32.09 5.92
N ARG A 134 -3.91 -32.85 6.87
CA ARG A 134 -3.22 -33.95 7.53
C ARG A 134 -3.69 -35.33 7.01
N SER A 135 -2.79 -36.31 7.06
CA SER A 135 -3.09 -37.70 6.73
C SER A 135 -2.29 -38.63 7.65
N LYS A 136 -2.44 -39.94 7.41
CA LYS A 136 -1.61 -40.96 8.09
C LYS A 136 -0.27 -41.21 7.39
N GLY A 137 0.00 -40.46 6.29
CA GLY A 137 1.13 -40.76 5.42
C GLY A 137 0.98 -42.10 4.69
N GLY A 138 2.04 -42.55 4.05
CA GLY A 138 2.07 -43.85 3.44
C GLY A 138 2.92 -43.92 2.17
N HIS A 139 3.02 -45.15 1.63
CA HIS A 139 3.79 -45.40 0.42
C HIS A 139 3.00 -44.95 -0.83
N SER A 140 3.67 -44.25 -1.76
CA SER A 140 3.04 -43.66 -2.96
C SER A 140 2.45 -44.69 -3.93
N SER A 141 2.87 -45.96 -3.87
CA SER A 141 2.37 -47.04 -4.77
C SER A 141 0.92 -47.48 -4.49
N ALA A 142 0.37 -47.14 -3.30
CA ALA A 142 -0.99 -47.48 -2.91
C ALA A 142 -1.73 -46.24 -2.34
N PRO A 143 -1.95 -45.21 -3.15
CA PRO A 143 -2.46 -43.92 -2.65
C PRO A 143 -3.96 -44.04 -2.29
N PRO A 144 -4.36 -43.56 -1.10
CA PRO A 144 -5.76 -43.38 -0.78
C PRO A 144 -6.38 -42.25 -1.59
N LYS A 145 -7.71 -42.19 -1.62
CA LYS A 145 -8.41 -41.00 -2.17
C LYS A 145 -8.22 -39.79 -1.24
N ASN A 146 -8.27 -38.60 -1.80
CA ASN A 146 -8.20 -37.32 -1.06
C ASN A 146 -6.94 -37.16 -0.20
N THR A 147 -5.77 -37.45 -0.78
CA THR A 147 -4.49 -37.16 -0.14
C THR A 147 -4.39 -35.68 0.25
N PRO A 148 -3.47 -35.27 1.13
CA PRO A 148 -3.33 -33.86 1.54
C PRO A 148 -3.29 -32.85 0.39
N PHE A 149 -2.47 -33.08 -0.63
CA PHE A 149 -2.40 -32.24 -1.82
C PHE A 149 -3.72 -32.17 -2.60
N VAL A 150 -4.46 -33.25 -2.71
CA VAL A 150 -5.76 -33.25 -3.40
C VAL A 150 -6.78 -32.40 -2.65
N ARG A 151 -6.78 -32.44 -1.32
CA ARG A 151 -7.68 -31.60 -0.50
C ARG A 151 -7.30 -30.12 -0.61
N LEU A 152 -6.00 -29.79 -0.53
CA LEU A 152 -5.49 -28.43 -0.73
C LEU A 152 -5.82 -27.90 -2.13
N ALA A 153 -5.61 -28.70 -3.17
CA ALA A 153 -5.96 -28.31 -4.54
C ALA A 153 -7.45 -28.00 -4.69
N LYS A 154 -8.33 -28.83 -4.10
CA LYS A 154 -9.78 -28.58 -4.10
C LYS A 154 -10.13 -27.29 -3.34
N PHE A 155 -9.47 -27.04 -2.22
CA PHE A 155 -9.65 -25.84 -1.41
C PHE A 155 -9.22 -24.58 -2.18
N ILE A 156 -8.06 -24.60 -2.82
CA ILE A 156 -7.56 -23.50 -3.66
C ILE A 156 -8.56 -23.22 -4.78
N LEU A 157 -8.93 -24.24 -5.57
CA LEU A 157 -9.87 -24.09 -6.68
C LEU A 157 -11.26 -23.63 -6.24
N TYR A 158 -11.70 -24.02 -5.04
CA TYR A 158 -12.97 -23.54 -4.50
C TYR A 158 -12.88 -22.01 -4.25
N ASN A 159 -11.81 -21.54 -3.61
CA ASN A 159 -11.64 -20.13 -3.30
C ASN A 159 -11.43 -19.27 -4.57
N GLU A 160 -10.75 -19.80 -5.58
CA GLU A 160 -10.63 -19.12 -6.89
C GLU A 160 -11.98 -18.96 -7.60
N LYS A 161 -12.81 -20.00 -7.56
CA LYS A 161 -14.11 -19.98 -8.24
C LYS A 161 -15.19 -19.22 -7.49
N HIS A 162 -15.09 -19.12 -6.17
CA HIS A 162 -16.13 -18.54 -5.33
C HIS A 162 -15.58 -17.35 -4.56
N ASN A 163 -16.10 -16.17 -4.85
CA ASN A 163 -15.77 -15.00 -4.01
C ASN A 163 -16.45 -15.17 -2.66
N ILE A 164 -15.68 -15.60 -1.65
CA ILE A 164 -16.20 -15.84 -0.28
C ILE A 164 -16.27 -14.54 0.53
N PHE A 165 -15.56 -13.51 0.11
CA PHE A 165 -15.51 -12.21 0.80
C PHE A 165 -16.55 -11.24 0.25
N ASP A 166 -17.00 -10.32 1.11
CA ASP A 166 -18.01 -9.34 0.72
C ASP A 166 -17.44 -8.32 -0.27
N VAL A 167 -18.24 -8.00 -1.29
CA VAL A 167 -17.93 -6.91 -2.23
C VAL A 167 -18.79 -5.73 -1.85
N LYS A 168 -18.18 -4.64 -1.36
CA LYS A 168 -18.90 -3.44 -0.92
C LYS A 168 -18.12 -2.17 -1.27
N VAL A 169 -18.87 -1.14 -1.62
CA VAL A 169 -18.32 0.20 -1.81
C VAL A 169 -18.17 0.88 -0.44
N LEU A 170 -16.95 1.14 -0.05
CA LEU A 170 -16.62 1.84 1.20
C LEU A 170 -17.00 3.33 1.12
N PRO A 171 -17.35 3.98 2.25
CA PRO A 171 -17.59 5.43 2.28
C PRO A 171 -16.46 6.25 1.66
N ILE A 172 -15.21 5.90 1.97
CA ILE A 172 -14.02 6.57 1.44
C ILE A 172 -13.94 6.54 -0.10
N LEU A 173 -14.39 5.46 -0.75
CA LEU A 173 -14.44 5.40 -2.21
C LEU A 173 -15.46 6.37 -2.80
N LYS A 174 -16.57 6.63 -2.09
CA LYS A 174 -17.54 7.63 -2.51
C LYS A 174 -16.94 9.04 -2.44
N GLU A 175 -16.21 9.33 -1.38
CA GLU A 175 -15.47 10.60 -1.21
C GLU A 175 -14.39 10.75 -2.28
N LEU A 176 -13.60 9.71 -2.51
CA LEU A 176 -12.60 9.64 -3.57
C LEU A 176 -13.16 10.08 -4.92
N PHE A 177 -14.24 9.41 -5.39
CA PHE A 177 -14.83 9.72 -6.69
C PHE A 177 -15.50 11.09 -6.72
N LYS A 178 -16.15 11.50 -5.62
CA LYS A 178 -16.74 12.84 -5.48
C LYS A 178 -15.66 13.92 -5.65
N ASP A 179 -14.52 13.78 -5.00
CA ASP A 179 -13.48 14.78 -5.03
C ASP A 179 -12.71 14.74 -6.35
N LEU A 180 -12.26 13.58 -6.82
CA LEU A 180 -11.62 13.44 -8.14
C LEU A 180 -12.49 13.95 -9.30
N SER A 181 -13.82 13.93 -9.16
CA SER A 181 -14.70 14.50 -10.18
C SER A 181 -14.47 16.00 -10.43
N LYS A 182 -13.87 16.71 -9.47
CA LYS A 182 -13.53 18.15 -9.60
C LYS A 182 -12.32 18.37 -10.51
N ALA A 183 -11.47 17.36 -10.68
CA ALA A 183 -10.29 17.43 -11.55
C ALA A 183 -10.61 17.23 -13.03
N VAL A 184 -11.75 16.62 -13.37
CA VAL A 184 -12.12 16.33 -14.75
C VAL A 184 -12.92 17.46 -15.39
N LYS A 185 -13.00 17.45 -16.74
CA LYS A 185 -13.85 18.38 -17.49
C LYS A 185 -15.30 18.35 -17.00
N PRO A 186 -16.00 19.49 -16.97
CA PRO A 186 -17.37 19.59 -16.43
C PRO A 186 -18.34 18.53 -16.95
N ALA A 187 -18.29 18.21 -18.23
CA ALA A 187 -19.15 17.20 -18.85
C ALA A 187 -18.93 15.77 -18.30
N LEU A 188 -17.74 15.46 -17.76
CA LEU A 188 -17.39 14.15 -17.21
C LEU A 188 -17.65 14.05 -15.70
N ARG A 189 -17.86 15.18 -15.02
CA ARG A 189 -18.02 15.22 -13.56
C ARG A 189 -19.13 14.30 -13.03
N PRO A 190 -20.35 14.29 -13.60
CA PRO A 190 -21.42 13.40 -13.12
C PRO A 190 -21.04 11.93 -13.26
N LEU A 191 -20.35 11.55 -14.35
CA LEU A 191 -19.89 10.19 -14.58
C LEU A 191 -18.86 9.76 -13.53
N VAL A 192 -17.80 10.55 -13.35
CA VAL A 192 -16.75 10.24 -12.38
C VAL A 192 -17.30 10.24 -10.96
N LYS A 193 -18.08 11.25 -10.58
CA LYS A 193 -18.68 11.36 -9.24
C LYS A 193 -19.48 10.13 -8.85
N ASN A 194 -20.17 9.50 -9.80
CA ASN A 194 -21.05 8.35 -9.56
C ASN A 194 -20.42 7.00 -9.99
N ALA A 195 -19.14 6.97 -10.41
CA ALA A 195 -18.50 5.78 -10.92
C ALA A 195 -18.48 4.62 -9.90
N TYR A 196 -18.47 4.91 -8.60
CA TYR A 196 -18.51 3.89 -7.56
C TYR A 196 -19.77 2.99 -7.60
N HIS A 197 -20.88 3.45 -8.19
CA HIS A 197 -22.08 2.63 -8.35
C HIS A 197 -21.91 1.48 -9.35
N ILE A 198 -21.06 1.67 -10.35
CA ILE A 198 -20.84 0.68 -11.41
C ILE A 198 -19.65 -0.25 -11.10
N LEU A 199 -18.78 0.08 -10.13
CA LEU A 199 -17.60 -0.73 -9.82
C LEU A 199 -17.93 -2.20 -9.50
N PRO A 200 -18.94 -2.54 -8.66
CA PRO A 200 -19.27 -3.95 -8.40
C PRO A 200 -19.73 -4.71 -9.65
N LEU A 201 -20.38 -4.02 -10.60
CA LEU A 201 -20.77 -4.60 -11.89
C LEU A 201 -19.58 -4.73 -12.84
N ALA A 202 -18.68 -3.76 -12.80
CA ALA A 202 -17.48 -3.73 -13.63
C ALA A 202 -16.56 -4.94 -13.38
N LEU A 203 -16.53 -5.49 -12.15
CA LEU A 203 -15.79 -6.72 -11.84
C LEU A 203 -16.14 -7.92 -12.73
N LYS A 204 -17.34 -7.92 -13.36
CA LYS A 204 -17.80 -9.02 -14.21
C LYS A 204 -17.42 -8.90 -15.67
N VAL A 205 -17.00 -7.69 -16.10
CA VAL A 205 -16.79 -7.37 -17.51
C VAL A 205 -15.41 -6.79 -17.82
N LEU A 206 -14.66 -6.40 -16.77
CA LEU A 206 -13.29 -5.89 -16.93
C LEU A 206 -12.31 -7.04 -17.21
N PRO A 207 -11.22 -6.79 -17.94
CA PRO A 207 -10.08 -7.70 -18.01
C PRO A 207 -9.54 -8.03 -16.63
N ASP A 208 -8.99 -9.23 -16.44
CA ASP A 208 -8.57 -9.74 -15.13
C ASP A 208 -7.60 -8.81 -14.38
N SER A 209 -6.64 -8.19 -15.09
CA SER A 209 -5.69 -7.25 -14.49
C SER A 209 -6.36 -6.02 -13.89
N LEU A 210 -7.37 -5.47 -14.56
CA LEU A 210 -8.10 -4.30 -14.08
C LEU A 210 -9.17 -4.71 -13.04
N SER A 211 -9.81 -5.85 -13.24
CA SER A 211 -10.77 -6.43 -12.31
C SER A 211 -10.13 -6.71 -10.93
N SER A 212 -8.92 -7.25 -10.89
CA SER A 212 -8.20 -7.50 -9.64
C SER A 212 -7.86 -6.21 -8.88
N GLN A 213 -7.46 -5.15 -9.58
CA GLN A 213 -7.24 -3.84 -8.97
C GLN A 213 -8.53 -3.27 -8.36
N VAL A 214 -9.63 -3.28 -9.13
CA VAL A 214 -10.94 -2.83 -8.61
C VAL A 214 -11.40 -3.68 -7.43
N LYS A 215 -11.21 -5.01 -7.50
CA LYS A 215 -11.54 -5.94 -6.40
C LYS A 215 -10.75 -5.60 -5.13
N ALA A 216 -9.48 -5.21 -5.25
CA ALA A 216 -8.67 -4.83 -4.10
C ALA A 216 -9.27 -3.67 -3.29
N PHE A 217 -10.02 -2.77 -3.90
CA PHE A 217 -10.71 -1.67 -3.21
C PHE A 217 -12.10 -2.03 -2.68
N LEU A 218 -12.73 -3.05 -3.22
CA LEU A 218 -14.11 -3.39 -2.89
C LEU A 218 -14.26 -4.57 -1.94
N SER A 219 -13.20 -5.38 -1.77
CA SER A 219 -13.28 -6.65 -1.06
C SER A 219 -11.97 -6.99 -0.35
N THR A 220 -12.03 -7.91 0.57
CA THR A 220 -10.84 -8.66 1.03
C THR A 220 -10.28 -9.45 -0.14
N THR A 221 -8.96 -9.47 -0.27
CA THR A 221 -8.24 -10.26 -1.26
C THR A 221 -7.43 -11.35 -0.58
N MET A 222 -7.25 -12.47 -1.26
CA MET A 222 -6.46 -13.61 -0.80
C MET A 222 -5.71 -14.21 -1.98
N VAL A 223 -4.43 -14.51 -1.77
CA VAL A 223 -3.58 -15.16 -2.77
C VAL A 223 -2.72 -16.24 -2.10
N PHE A 224 -2.61 -17.41 -2.73
CA PHE A 224 -1.74 -18.48 -2.25
C PHE A 224 -0.33 -18.26 -2.77
N THR A 225 0.65 -18.20 -1.87
CA THR A 225 2.03 -17.79 -2.20
C THR A 225 3.06 -18.86 -1.96
N MET A 226 2.79 -19.82 -1.04
CA MET A 226 3.75 -20.88 -0.71
C MET A 226 3.03 -22.22 -0.54
N ALA A 227 3.76 -23.32 -0.74
CA ALA A 227 3.25 -24.68 -0.52
C ALA A 227 4.40 -25.61 -0.12
N GLU A 228 4.08 -26.59 0.72
CA GLU A 228 5.03 -27.66 1.09
C GLU A 228 4.29 -28.98 1.38
N GLY A 229 5.02 -30.07 1.27
CA GLY A 229 4.49 -31.41 1.55
C GLY A 229 5.61 -32.42 1.84
N SER A 230 5.62 -33.56 1.14
CA SER A 230 6.66 -34.57 1.38
C SER A 230 8.02 -34.16 0.84
N HIS A 231 9.08 -34.50 1.57
CA HIS A 231 10.48 -34.36 1.13
C HIS A 231 10.98 -35.53 0.27
N ALA A 232 10.15 -36.53 0.05
CA ALA A 232 10.48 -37.71 -0.77
C ALA A 232 9.35 -38.01 -1.75
N SER A 233 9.71 -38.32 -3.01
CA SER A 233 8.73 -38.55 -4.09
C SER A 233 7.88 -39.81 -3.92
N ASN A 234 8.38 -40.78 -3.17
CA ASN A 234 7.70 -42.06 -2.93
C ASN A 234 6.92 -42.12 -1.61
N ASN A 235 6.76 -40.96 -0.94
CA ASN A 235 6.04 -40.88 0.33
C ASN A 235 4.83 -39.95 0.22
N ILE A 236 3.68 -40.38 0.71
CA ILE A 236 2.50 -39.56 0.91
C ILE A 236 2.74 -38.76 2.21
N PRO A 237 2.71 -37.46 2.20
CA PRO A 237 2.99 -36.64 3.42
C PRO A 237 1.91 -36.91 4.49
N ASP A 238 2.31 -36.94 5.74
CA ASP A 238 1.41 -36.93 6.90
C ASP A 238 0.76 -35.52 7.08
N ALA A 239 1.43 -34.47 6.62
CA ALA A 239 0.90 -33.14 6.50
C ALA A 239 1.42 -32.49 5.23
N ALA A 240 0.55 -31.76 4.54
CA ALA A 240 0.91 -30.78 3.51
C ALA A 240 0.19 -29.47 3.80
N TRP A 241 0.80 -28.36 3.40
CA TRP A 241 0.20 -27.05 3.65
C TRP A 241 0.39 -26.11 2.46
N VAL A 242 -0.49 -25.10 2.41
CA VAL A 242 -0.34 -23.91 1.57
C VAL A 242 -0.50 -22.68 2.43
N LEU A 243 0.25 -21.63 2.11
CA LEU A 243 0.17 -20.33 2.77
C LEU A 243 -0.56 -19.36 1.85
N ALA A 244 -1.48 -18.60 2.41
CA ALA A 244 -2.12 -17.51 1.70
C ALA A 244 -1.89 -16.19 2.43
N ASN A 245 -1.54 -15.15 1.67
CA ASN A 245 -1.55 -13.78 2.12
C ASN A 245 -2.92 -13.15 1.86
N LEU A 246 -3.46 -12.49 2.87
CA LEU A 246 -4.74 -11.81 2.82
C LEU A 246 -4.57 -10.30 3.04
N ARG A 247 -5.42 -9.52 2.35
CA ARG A 247 -5.57 -8.08 2.61
C ARG A 247 -7.02 -7.79 2.98
N PHE A 248 -7.25 -7.59 4.27
CA PHE A 248 -8.62 -7.39 4.80
C PHE A 248 -9.21 -6.06 4.39
N SER A 249 -10.44 -6.09 3.88
CA SER A 249 -11.23 -4.87 3.73
C SER A 249 -11.62 -4.33 5.12
N PRO A 250 -11.56 -2.99 5.34
CA PRO A 250 -11.93 -2.39 6.63
C PRO A 250 -13.32 -2.78 7.15
N GLN A 251 -14.23 -3.19 6.28
CA GLN A 251 -15.60 -3.58 6.65
C GLN A 251 -15.74 -5.05 7.09
N GLU A 252 -14.75 -5.88 6.80
CA GLU A 252 -14.77 -7.29 7.19
C GLU A 252 -13.88 -7.57 8.38
N GLY A 253 -12.62 -7.16 8.33
CA GLY A 253 -11.61 -7.45 9.34
C GLY A 253 -11.29 -8.94 9.47
N HIS A 254 -10.38 -9.25 10.38
CA HIS A 254 -9.90 -10.60 10.65
C HIS A 254 -11.03 -11.58 10.99
N ASP A 255 -11.86 -11.28 11.99
CA ASP A 255 -12.82 -12.24 12.55
C ASP A 255 -13.88 -12.70 11.55
N LYS A 256 -14.39 -11.77 10.72
CA LYS A 256 -15.39 -12.14 9.70
C LYS A 256 -14.76 -12.97 8.59
N CYS A 257 -13.54 -12.62 8.17
CA CYS A 257 -12.79 -13.38 7.18
C CYS A 257 -12.48 -14.79 7.68
N MET A 258 -12.01 -14.91 8.93
CA MET A 258 -11.72 -16.20 9.57
C MET A 258 -12.95 -17.10 9.59
N LYS A 259 -14.10 -16.63 10.07
CA LYS A 259 -15.35 -17.41 10.07
C LYS A 259 -15.76 -17.93 8.69
N LYS A 260 -15.52 -17.14 7.63
CA LYS A 260 -15.80 -17.56 6.26
C LYS A 260 -14.83 -18.62 5.78
N LEU A 261 -13.53 -18.46 6.08
CA LEU A 261 -12.48 -19.40 5.73
C LEU A 261 -12.64 -20.74 6.47
N GLU A 262 -12.92 -20.73 7.77
CA GLU A 262 -13.20 -21.91 8.58
C GLU A 262 -14.35 -22.74 7.99
N LYS A 263 -15.43 -22.08 7.56
CA LYS A 263 -16.56 -22.74 6.92
C LYS A 263 -16.16 -23.44 5.61
N VAL A 264 -15.25 -22.85 4.84
CA VAL A 264 -14.75 -23.47 3.60
C VAL A 264 -13.73 -24.56 3.92
N ALA A 265 -12.76 -24.30 4.80
CA ALA A 265 -11.71 -25.24 5.19
C ALA A 265 -12.29 -26.54 5.74
N LYS A 266 -13.35 -26.46 6.56
CA LYS A 266 -14.08 -27.62 7.10
C LYS A 266 -14.63 -28.55 6.01
N LYS A 267 -15.04 -28.03 4.84
CA LYS A 267 -15.54 -28.86 3.72
C LYS A 267 -14.47 -29.76 3.14
N PHE A 268 -13.21 -29.40 3.30
CA PHE A 268 -12.06 -30.11 2.73
C PHE A 268 -11.18 -30.76 3.81
N ASP A 269 -11.62 -30.72 5.07
CA ASP A 269 -10.86 -31.22 6.22
C ASP A 269 -9.47 -30.60 6.29
N ILE A 270 -9.44 -29.27 6.37
CA ILE A 270 -8.25 -28.42 6.42
C ILE A 270 -8.26 -27.64 7.73
N GLU A 271 -7.13 -27.63 8.41
CA GLU A 271 -6.84 -26.80 9.58
C GLU A 271 -6.34 -25.43 9.13
N ILE A 272 -6.61 -24.39 9.91
CA ILE A 272 -6.10 -23.05 9.68
C ILE A 272 -5.19 -22.65 10.85
N GLU A 273 -3.96 -22.25 10.53
CA GLU A 273 -3.01 -21.66 11.46
C GLU A 273 -2.80 -20.20 11.06
N VAL A 274 -2.95 -19.28 12.01
CA VAL A 274 -2.70 -17.85 11.83
C VAL A 274 -1.25 -17.59 12.19
N LEU A 275 -0.42 -17.19 11.22
CA LEU A 275 0.99 -16.88 11.45
C LEU A 275 1.17 -15.43 11.84
N ASN A 276 0.49 -14.55 11.12
CA ASN A 276 0.54 -13.12 11.34
C ASN A 276 -0.81 -12.50 10.95
N THR A 277 -1.25 -11.48 11.69
CA THR A 277 -2.49 -10.78 11.36
C THR A 277 -2.54 -9.40 11.97
N ARG A 278 -3.08 -8.44 11.22
CA ARG A 278 -3.44 -7.11 11.68
C ARG A 278 -4.69 -6.63 10.95
N ASP A 279 -5.63 -6.09 11.66
CA ASP A 279 -6.82 -5.47 11.06
C ASP A 279 -6.46 -4.19 10.28
N ALA A 280 -7.42 -3.70 9.50
CA ALA A 280 -7.28 -2.44 8.79
C ALA A 280 -6.99 -1.30 9.78
N SER A 281 -6.16 -0.35 9.35
CA SER A 281 -5.84 0.80 10.18
C SER A 281 -7.09 1.66 10.45
N PRO A 282 -7.12 2.44 11.54
CA PRO A 282 -8.13 3.48 11.71
C PRO A 282 -8.16 4.41 10.49
N CYS A 283 -9.33 4.97 10.20
CA CYS A 283 -9.45 5.95 9.12
C CYS A 283 -9.17 7.34 9.69
N THR A 284 -8.18 8.04 9.15
CA THR A 284 -7.92 9.44 9.50
C THR A 284 -9.10 10.32 9.05
N ASP A 285 -9.56 11.21 9.93
CA ASP A 285 -10.63 12.15 9.62
C ASP A 285 -10.15 13.19 8.59
N THR A 286 -10.78 13.23 7.42
CA THR A 286 -10.51 14.22 6.36
C THR A 286 -10.88 15.66 6.74
N LYS A 287 -11.53 15.85 7.89
CA LYS A 287 -11.85 17.17 8.45
C LYS A 287 -10.82 17.61 9.51
N SER A 288 -9.88 16.75 9.91
CA SER A 288 -8.84 17.10 10.88
C SER A 288 -7.99 18.28 10.38
N GLU A 289 -7.45 19.05 11.32
CA GLU A 289 -6.59 20.19 10.98
C GLU A 289 -5.32 19.72 10.25
N GLY A 290 -4.72 18.59 10.64
CA GLY A 290 -3.54 18.05 9.96
C GLY A 290 -3.83 17.60 8.52
N TYR A 291 -5.01 17.03 8.23
CA TYR A 291 -5.39 16.71 6.86
C TYR A 291 -5.55 17.98 6.01
N LYS A 292 -6.27 18.98 6.50
CA LYS A 292 -6.44 20.28 5.83
C LYS A 292 -5.12 20.97 5.60
N PHE A 293 -4.27 21.03 6.63
CA PHE A 293 -2.93 21.58 6.53
C PHE A 293 -2.12 20.92 5.42
N THR A 294 -2.13 19.57 5.36
CA THR A 294 -1.41 18.83 4.31
C THR A 294 -1.95 19.19 2.92
N VAL A 295 -3.27 19.27 2.75
CA VAL A 295 -3.91 19.71 1.50
C VAL A 295 -3.45 21.12 1.12
N ASP A 296 -3.39 22.05 2.07
CA ASP A 296 -2.96 23.42 1.84
C ASP A 296 -1.48 23.49 1.42
N MET A 297 -0.61 22.69 2.05
CA MET A 297 0.82 22.64 1.68
C MET A 297 1.03 22.01 0.30
N ILE A 298 0.25 21.02 -0.07
CA ILE A 298 0.27 20.45 -1.43
C ILE A 298 -0.15 21.53 -2.43
N ASN A 299 -1.24 22.23 -2.19
CA ASN A 299 -1.71 23.29 -3.08
C ASN A 299 -0.72 24.48 -3.15
N LYS A 300 -0.06 24.82 -2.05
CA LYS A 300 0.98 25.85 -2.01
C LYS A 300 2.18 25.48 -2.89
N THR A 301 2.55 24.21 -2.93
CA THR A 301 3.70 23.70 -3.68
C THR A 301 3.37 23.47 -5.16
N TYR A 302 2.25 22.82 -5.45
CA TYR A 302 1.92 22.30 -6.79
C TYR A 302 0.80 23.08 -7.50
N GLY A 303 0.32 24.15 -6.89
CA GLY A 303 -0.80 24.93 -7.41
C GLY A 303 -2.14 24.23 -7.24
N ASP A 304 -3.14 24.64 -8.03
CA ASP A 304 -4.51 24.16 -7.94
C ASP A 304 -4.63 22.66 -8.28
N THR A 305 -4.44 21.82 -7.25
CA THR A 305 -4.48 20.36 -7.33
C THR A 305 -5.74 19.86 -6.63
N VAL A 306 -6.47 18.96 -7.26
CA VAL A 306 -7.59 18.26 -6.64
C VAL A 306 -7.07 17.07 -5.88
N LEU A 307 -7.29 17.04 -4.58
CA LEU A 307 -6.89 15.95 -3.68
C LEU A 307 -8.12 15.21 -3.20
N ALA A 308 -7.99 13.89 -3.08
CA ALA A 308 -9.04 13.01 -2.60
C ALA A 308 -8.50 12.02 -1.57
N PRO A 309 -9.30 11.63 -0.56
CA PRO A 309 -8.92 10.60 0.37
C PRO A 309 -8.87 9.24 -0.31
N TYR A 310 -7.93 8.39 0.14
CA TYR A 310 -7.64 7.12 -0.51
C TYR A 310 -7.47 5.99 0.50
N LEU A 311 -7.92 4.78 0.13
CA LEU A 311 -7.62 3.55 0.84
C LEU A 311 -6.39 2.90 0.23
N ILE A 312 -5.33 2.75 1.00
CA ILE A 312 -4.15 1.99 0.58
C ILE A 312 -4.47 0.50 0.62
N ALA A 313 -4.28 -0.18 -0.50
CA ALA A 313 -4.51 -1.63 -0.60
C ALA A 313 -3.36 -2.45 -0.01
N GLY A 314 -2.16 -1.89 0.01
CA GLY A 314 -0.96 -2.39 0.68
C GLY A 314 -0.90 -2.00 2.15
N GLY A 315 0.30 -1.81 2.64
CA GLY A 315 0.58 -1.29 3.96
C GLY A 315 1.84 -0.44 3.91
N THR A 316 2.00 0.45 4.86
CA THR A 316 3.17 1.29 5.09
C THR A 316 3.50 1.33 6.57
N ASP A 317 4.64 1.84 6.95
CA ASP A 317 5.04 2.04 8.34
C ASP A 317 4.11 2.98 9.12
N CYS A 318 3.41 3.85 8.43
CA CYS A 318 2.41 4.77 8.99
C CYS A 318 1.34 4.07 9.83
N ARG A 319 1.04 2.80 9.56
CA ARG A 319 0.07 2.00 10.35
C ARG A 319 0.42 1.91 11.83
N TYR A 320 1.71 1.87 12.14
CA TYR A 320 2.19 1.76 13.52
C TYR A 320 2.13 3.11 14.25
N MET A 321 2.30 4.21 13.51
CA MET A 321 2.16 5.55 14.05
C MET A 321 0.71 5.92 14.35
N GLN A 322 -0.27 5.29 13.72
CA GLN A 322 -1.69 5.52 14.03
C GLN A 322 -2.10 5.08 15.43
N ASP A 323 -1.30 4.26 16.10
CA ASP A 323 -1.52 3.89 17.49
C ASP A 323 -1.24 5.07 18.45
N ILE A 324 -0.42 6.05 18.03
CA ILE A 324 -0.01 7.22 18.82
C ILE A 324 -0.41 8.57 18.21
N CYS A 325 -0.89 8.58 16.95
CA CYS A 325 -1.27 9.78 16.21
C CYS A 325 -2.63 9.60 15.51
N SER A 326 -3.57 10.51 15.75
CA SER A 326 -4.90 10.47 15.10
C SER A 326 -4.90 10.96 13.65
N THR A 327 -3.90 11.74 13.25
CA THR A 327 -3.75 12.28 11.88
C THR A 327 -2.49 11.72 11.24
N ALA A 328 -2.56 10.46 10.81
CA ALA A 328 -1.50 9.79 10.09
C ALA A 328 -1.90 9.64 8.62
N LEU A 329 -1.12 10.24 7.75
CA LEU A 329 -1.38 10.38 6.32
C LEU A 329 -0.29 9.68 5.50
N ARG A 330 -0.66 9.12 4.35
CA ARG A 330 0.23 8.50 3.39
C ARG A 330 0.20 9.35 2.14
N PHE A 331 1.29 10.05 1.90
CA PHE A 331 1.40 10.96 0.77
C PHE A 331 2.85 11.11 0.31
N THR A 332 3.13 10.62 -0.87
CA THR A 332 4.44 10.78 -1.53
C THR A 332 4.42 12.09 -2.31
N PRO A 333 5.18 13.12 -1.89
CA PRO A 333 5.07 14.48 -2.43
C PRO A 333 5.89 14.66 -3.71
N PHE A 334 5.73 13.76 -4.68
CA PHE A 334 6.44 13.85 -5.96
C PHE A 334 5.47 13.67 -7.11
N LEU A 335 5.63 14.49 -8.16
CA LEU A 335 4.89 14.32 -9.40
C LEU A 335 5.55 13.21 -10.22
N VAL A 336 4.98 12.02 -10.18
CA VAL A 336 5.43 10.88 -10.96
C VAL A 336 4.46 10.58 -12.11
N SER A 337 4.98 10.09 -13.21
CA SER A 337 4.17 9.54 -14.29
C SER A 337 3.66 8.14 -13.92
N LEU A 338 2.62 7.67 -14.61
CA LEU A 338 2.14 6.29 -14.43
C LEU A 338 3.21 5.24 -14.78
N GLU A 339 4.13 5.57 -15.69
CA GLU A 339 5.24 4.71 -16.06
C GLU A 339 6.28 4.62 -14.93
N GLU A 340 6.61 5.75 -14.29
CA GLU A 340 7.51 5.79 -13.14
C GLU A 340 6.91 5.06 -11.93
N LEU A 341 5.62 5.29 -11.64
CA LEU A 341 4.92 4.56 -10.59
C LEU A 341 4.86 3.05 -10.88
N GLY A 342 4.64 2.65 -12.13
CA GLY A 342 4.62 1.24 -12.54
C GLY A 342 6.00 0.57 -12.51
N ALA A 343 7.08 1.33 -12.35
CA ALA A 343 8.44 0.83 -12.22
C ALA A 343 8.86 0.57 -10.75
N CYS A 344 8.07 1.03 -9.76
CA CYS A 344 8.27 0.65 -8.35
C CYS A 344 8.23 -0.88 -8.24
N HIS A 345 9.19 -1.47 -7.49
CA HIS A 345 9.43 -2.91 -7.38
C HIS A 345 9.76 -3.62 -8.71
N GLY A 346 9.78 -2.88 -9.83
CA GLY A 346 10.11 -3.38 -11.16
C GLY A 346 11.48 -2.94 -11.65
N TYR A 347 11.74 -3.14 -12.95
CA TYR A 347 12.95 -2.65 -13.60
C TYR A 347 12.85 -1.16 -13.92
N ASN A 348 14.01 -0.51 -13.97
CA ASN A 348 14.13 0.88 -14.44
C ASN A 348 13.36 1.88 -13.56
N GLU A 349 13.31 1.63 -12.26
CA GLU A 349 12.80 2.59 -11.30
C GLU A 349 13.56 3.90 -11.39
N ARG A 350 12.84 5.02 -11.41
CA ARG A 350 13.42 6.34 -11.66
C ARG A 350 12.49 7.46 -11.22
N ILE A 351 13.05 8.60 -10.87
CA ILE A 351 12.30 9.82 -10.52
C ILE A 351 12.84 11.02 -11.31
N GLY A 352 11.96 11.92 -11.74
CA GLY A 352 12.37 13.17 -12.39
C GLY A 352 13.15 14.08 -11.44
N VAL A 353 14.25 14.68 -11.89
CA VAL A 353 15.04 15.65 -11.10
C VAL A 353 14.17 16.83 -10.66
N ASP A 354 13.36 17.39 -11.55
CA ASP A 354 12.45 18.49 -11.22
C ASP A 354 11.38 18.08 -10.20
N SER A 355 10.92 16.84 -10.29
CA SER A 355 9.95 16.30 -9.32
C SER A 355 10.57 16.18 -7.93
N LEU A 356 11.82 15.74 -7.84
CA LEU A 356 12.54 15.66 -6.57
C LEU A 356 12.73 17.05 -5.95
N ALA A 357 13.11 18.04 -6.75
CA ALA A 357 13.23 19.43 -6.30
C ALA A 357 11.90 19.98 -5.76
N GLN A 358 10.79 19.75 -6.47
CA GLN A 358 9.46 20.12 -6.00
C GLN A 358 9.07 19.43 -4.68
N GLY A 359 9.49 18.17 -4.49
CA GLY A 359 9.30 17.46 -3.22
C GLY A 359 10.05 18.12 -2.06
N VAL A 360 11.28 18.63 -2.30
CA VAL A 360 12.00 19.44 -1.30
C VAL A 360 11.19 20.69 -0.94
N ASP A 361 10.64 21.39 -1.93
CA ASP A 361 9.79 22.59 -1.70
C ASP A 361 8.54 22.24 -0.87
N PHE A 362 7.93 21.06 -1.11
CA PHE A 362 6.81 20.60 -0.29
C PHE A 362 7.23 20.44 1.18
N TYR A 363 8.34 19.75 1.44
CA TYR A 363 8.82 19.58 2.82
C TYR A 363 9.20 20.91 3.45
N ARG A 364 9.84 21.83 2.73
CA ARG A 364 10.09 23.20 3.22
C ARG A 364 8.77 23.89 3.61
N ASN A 365 7.74 23.81 2.77
CA ASN A 365 6.43 24.36 3.07
C ASN A 365 5.79 23.74 4.32
N VAL A 366 5.88 22.42 4.47
CA VAL A 366 5.38 21.73 5.67
C VAL A 366 6.12 22.23 6.91
N LEU A 367 7.45 22.18 6.91
CA LEU A 367 8.28 22.53 8.07
C LEU A 367 8.13 23.98 8.50
N THR A 368 7.96 24.90 7.56
CA THR A 368 7.87 26.34 7.86
C THR A 368 6.49 26.85 8.24
N ASN A 369 5.42 26.12 7.91
CA ASN A 369 4.05 26.59 8.12
C ASN A 369 3.29 25.78 9.18
N PHE A 370 3.85 24.70 9.71
CA PHE A 370 3.23 23.93 10.77
C PHE A 370 3.42 24.67 12.11
N LYS A 371 2.28 25.02 12.76
CA LYS A 371 2.25 25.82 14.01
C LYS A 371 1.50 25.10 15.09
#